data_0738760784ca1923254aa7a38d9ba864
#
_entry.id   0738760784ca1923254aa7a38d9ba864
#
_cell.length_a   1.000
_cell.length_b   1.000
_cell.length_c   1.000
_cell.angle_alpha   90.00
_cell.angle_beta   90.00
_cell.angle_gamma   90.00
#
_symmetry.space_group_name_H-M   'P 1'
#
loop_
_entity.id
_entity.type
_entity.pdbx_description
1 polymer ?
#
loop_
_entity_poly.entity_id
_entity_poly.type
_entity_poly.pdbx_seq_one_letter_code
_entity_poly.pdbx_strand_id
1 'polypeptide(L)'
;MKILIIEDENNIAQVLRLYLEQAGYQVLTASDGVTGLELHAREHPDLLILDLMLPTLDGMEVCRRIRSWANTPILMLTARQGEEDRIAGLDMGADDYLVKPFSPREVVSRVKAILRRTNGAAPAGAGEGVAGNEVENTHDVLRFENLSINIPARRVEVGGQDVTLTAKEFDLLMTLASSPDRVFTREVLLDQVWGYSYLGDGRTVDVHVGTLRKKLEAASSEVRYIQTVWGVGYKFVAGRA
;
A
#
# COMPACT_ATOMS: atom_id res chain seq x y z
N MET A 1 9.19 -10.90 10.97
CA MET A 1 7.96 -10.38 10.33
C MET A 1 6.99 -11.52 10.09
N LYS A 2 5.72 -11.29 10.38
CA LYS A 2 4.66 -12.29 10.35
C LYS A 2 3.75 -12.03 9.13
N ILE A 3 3.52 -13.06 8.31
CA ILE A 3 2.67 -12.99 7.12
C ILE A 3 1.48 -13.92 7.34
N LEU A 4 0.28 -13.43 7.08
CA LEU A 4 -0.93 -14.25 7.04
C LEU A 4 -1.31 -14.53 5.58
N ILE A 5 -1.53 -15.80 5.25
CA ILE A 5 -2.06 -16.23 3.95
C ILE A 5 -3.50 -16.70 4.17
N ILE A 6 -4.44 -16.16 3.40
CA ILE A 6 -5.83 -16.62 3.34
C ILE A 6 -6.05 -17.15 1.93
N GLU A 7 -6.06 -18.47 1.78
CA GLU A 7 -6.12 -19.20 0.51
C GLU A 7 -6.79 -20.55 0.77
N ASP A 8 -7.85 -20.90 0.04
CA ASP A 8 -8.60 -22.14 0.22
C ASP A 8 -7.92 -23.34 -0.45
N GLU A 9 -7.12 -23.12 -1.49
CA GLU A 9 -6.33 -24.17 -2.13
C GLU A 9 -5.10 -24.53 -1.29
N ASN A 10 -5.18 -25.61 -0.50
CA ASN A 10 -4.09 -26.06 0.36
C ASN A 10 -2.73 -26.18 -0.34
N ASN A 11 -2.70 -26.63 -1.61
CA ASN A 11 -1.46 -26.77 -2.36
C ASN A 11 -0.79 -25.40 -2.60
N ILE A 12 -1.57 -24.39 -2.93
CA ILE A 12 -1.09 -23.01 -3.15
C ILE A 12 -0.58 -22.47 -1.82
N ALA A 13 -1.40 -22.56 -0.76
CA ALA A 13 -1.03 -22.07 0.57
C ALA A 13 0.27 -22.70 1.08
N GLN A 14 0.46 -24.03 0.93
CA GLN A 14 1.67 -24.75 1.36
C GLN A 14 2.91 -24.33 0.56
N VAL A 15 2.79 -24.19 -0.77
CA VAL A 15 3.89 -23.74 -1.61
C VAL A 15 4.30 -22.31 -1.23
N LEU A 16 3.35 -21.41 -1.08
CA LEU A 16 3.63 -20.03 -0.66
C LEU A 16 4.29 -19.98 0.71
N ARG A 17 3.75 -20.75 1.67
CA ARG A 17 4.32 -20.88 3.01
C ARG A 17 5.78 -21.30 2.96
N LEU A 18 6.11 -22.36 2.22
CA LEU A 18 7.48 -22.87 2.11
C LEU A 18 8.45 -21.78 1.60
N TYR A 19 8.09 -21.09 0.51
CA TYR A 19 8.95 -20.06 -0.07
C TYR A 19 9.11 -18.82 0.83
N LEU A 20 8.06 -18.45 1.56
CA LEU A 20 8.11 -17.32 2.50
C LEU A 20 8.89 -17.68 3.77
N GLU A 21 8.74 -18.89 4.30
CA GLU A 21 9.54 -19.37 5.44
C GLU A 21 11.03 -19.47 5.06
N GLN A 22 11.36 -19.94 3.85
CA GLN A 22 12.73 -19.92 3.32
C GLN A 22 13.28 -18.47 3.18
N ALA A 23 12.43 -17.51 2.96
CA ALA A 23 12.80 -16.10 2.92
C ALA A 23 12.91 -15.44 4.30
N GLY A 24 12.70 -16.20 5.40
CA GLY A 24 12.86 -15.76 6.79
C GLY A 24 11.61 -15.17 7.43
N TYR A 25 10.44 -15.36 6.85
CA TYR A 25 9.17 -14.90 7.42
C TYR A 25 8.52 -15.96 8.31
N GLN A 26 7.80 -15.52 9.32
CA GLN A 26 6.86 -16.37 10.04
C GLN A 26 5.53 -16.37 9.28
N VAL A 27 5.00 -17.54 8.96
CA VAL A 27 3.80 -17.67 8.13
C VAL A 27 2.66 -18.33 8.88
N LEU A 28 1.51 -17.68 8.85
CA LEU A 28 0.22 -18.19 9.30
C LEU A 28 -0.65 -18.46 8.06
N THR A 29 -1.51 -19.47 8.12
CA THR A 29 -2.42 -19.83 7.03
C THR A 29 -3.84 -19.99 7.54
N ALA A 30 -4.80 -19.52 6.75
CA ALA A 30 -6.23 -19.77 6.91
C ALA A 30 -6.81 -20.25 5.58
N SER A 31 -7.75 -21.17 5.62
CA SER A 31 -8.40 -21.74 4.43
C SER A 31 -9.71 -21.05 4.04
N ASP A 32 -10.13 -20.06 4.80
CA ASP A 32 -11.37 -19.33 4.59
C ASP A 32 -11.28 -17.90 5.19
N GLY A 33 -12.17 -17.02 4.73
CA GLY A 33 -12.17 -15.61 5.12
C GLY A 33 -12.49 -15.37 6.60
N VAL A 34 -13.34 -16.20 7.23
CA VAL A 34 -13.75 -16.02 8.63
C VAL A 34 -12.58 -16.32 9.55
N THR A 35 -11.97 -17.51 9.38
CA THR A 35 -10.76 -17.90 10.12
C THR A 35 -9.62 -16.91 9.88
N GLY A 36 -9.51 -16.40 8.65
CA GLY A 36 -8.53 -15.37 8.29
C GLY A 36 -8.71 -14.07 9.08
N LEU A 37 -9.94 -13.57 9.22
CA LEU A 37 -10.23 -12.38 10.01
C LEU A 37 -9.92 -12.57 11.50
N GLU A 38 -10.27 -13.71 12.07
CA GLU A 38 -9.96 -14.05 13.47
C GLU A 38 -8.45 -14.11 13.71
N LEU A 39 -7.70 -14.77 12.81
CA LEU A 39 -6.25 -14.82 12.87
C LEU A 39 -5.63 -13.45 12.73
N HIS A 40 -6.11 -12.62 11.79
CA HIS A 40 -5.62 -11.26 11.62
C HIS A 40 -5.79 -10.42 12.88
N ALA A 41 -6.98 -10.47 13.50
CA ALA A 41 -7.28 -9.71 14.72
C ALA A 41 -6.45 -10.16 15.93
N ARG A 42 -6.13 -11.46 16.03
CA ARG A 42 -5.37 -12.02 17.15
C ARG A 42 -3.86 -11.86 17.00
N GLU A 43 -3.36 -12.08 15.80
CA GLU A 43 -1.93 -12.25 15.54
C GLU A 43 -1.24 -10.99 15.01
N HIS A 44 -2.00 -9.99 14.58
CA HIS A 44 -1.51 -8.71 14.04
C HIS A 44 -0.39 -8.90 13.01
N PRO A 45 -0.66 -9.54 11.85
CA PRO A 45 0.36 -9.79 10.84
C PRO A 45 0.88 -8.49 10.22
N ASP A 46 2.16 -8.50 9.81
CA ASP A 46 2.82 -7.39 9.13
C ASP A 46 2.37 -7.26 7.67
N LEU A 47 1.84 -8.35 7.07
CA LEU A 47 1.32 -8.40 5.70
C LEU A 47 0.30 -9.52 5.57
N LEU A 48 -0.72 -9.27 4.75
CA LEU A 48 -1.73 -10.25 4.35
C LEU A 48 -1.56 -10.61 2.87
N ILE A 49 -1.55 -11.91 2.57
CA ILE A 49 -1.75 -12.45 1.23
C ILE A 49 -3.17 -13.01 1.19
N LEU A 50 -4.00 -12.54 0.27
CA LEU A 50 -5.43 -12.78 0.27
C LEU A 50 -5.92 -13.24 -1.10
N ASP A 51 -6.46 -14.45 -1.17
CA ASP A 51 -7.20 -14.87 -2.35
C ASP A 51 -8.56 -14.16 -2.41
N LEU A 52 -8.93 -13.72 -3.59
CA LEU A 52 -10.26 -13.16 -3.83
C LEU A 52 -11.35 -14.21 -3.91
N MET A 53 -11.02 -15.41 -4.41
CA MET A 53 -11.99 -16.47 -4.68
C MET A 53 -12.20 -17.41 -3.49
N LEU A 54 -12.34 -16.86 -2.29
CA LEU A 54 -12.56 -17.67 -1.09
C LEU A 54 -14.01 -18.19 -1.00
N PRO A 55 -14.20 -19.39 -0.44
CA PRO A 55 -15.53 -19.90 -0.11
C PRO A 55 -16.11 -19.11 1.06
N THR A 56 -17.44 -19.07 1.14
CA THR A 56 -18.21 -18.52 2.28
C THR A 56 -18.13 -17.00 2.40
N LEU A 57 -16.95 -16.42 2.56
CA LEU A 57 -16.70 -15.01 2.67
C LEU A 57 -15.69 -14.58 1.61
N ASP A 58 -16.17 -13.84 0.60
CA ASP A 58 -15.36 -13.31 -0.50
C ASP A 58 -14.15 -12.51 0.02
N GLY A 59 -13.00 -12.68 -0.63
CA GLY A 59 -11.77 -11.97 -0.28
C GLY A 59 -11.91 -10.44 -0.35
N MET A 60 -12.78 -9.92 -1.21
CA MET A 60 -13.08 -8.48 -1.24
C MET A 60 -13.75 -8.02 0.06
N GLU A 61 -14.69 -8.80 0.59
CA GLU A 61 -15.34 -8.50 1.86
C GLU A 61 -14.36 -8.66 3.04
N VAL A 62 -13.45 -9.63 2.98
CA VAL A 62 -12.35 -9.76 3.96
C VAL A 62 -11.47 -8.50 3.95
N CYS A 63 -11.06 -8.04 2.77
CA CYS A 63 -10.29 -6.82 2.61
C CYS A 63 -11.02 -5.61 3.20
N ARG A 64 -12.28 -5.41 2.84
CA ARG A 64 -13.12 -4.31 3.33
C ARG A 64 -13.22 -4.31 4.85
N ARG A 65 -13.43 -5.47 5.46
CA ARG A 65 -13.49 -5.60 6.93
C ARG A 65 -12.15 -5.25 7.56
N ILE A 66 -11.04 -5.81 7.09
CA ILE A 66 -9.71 -5.47 7.63
C ILE A 66 -9.45 -3.97 7.53
N ARG A 67 -9.76 -3.34 6.40
CA ARG A 67 -9.58 -1.88 6.20
C ARG A 67 -10.42 -1.02 7.15
N SER A 68 -11.50 -1.55 7.72
CA SER A 68 -12.29 -0.81 8.73
C SER A 68 -11.59 -0.68 10.09
N TRP A 69 -10.56 -1.48 10.40
CA TRP A 69 -9.84 -1.42 11.68
C TRP A 69 -8.30 -1.48 11.56
N ALA A 70 -7.74 -1.82 10.39
CA ALA A 70 -6.30 -1.97 10.23
C ALA A 70 -5.80 -1.54 8.84
N ASN A 71 -4.58 -1.03 8.82
CA ASN A 71 -3.84 -0.67 7.59
C ASN A 71 -2.79 -1.71 7.21
N THR A 72 -2.93 -2.96 7.66
CA THR A 72 -2.04 -4.05 7.29
C THR A 72 -1.92 -4.13 5.78
N PRO A 73 -0.72 -4.11 5.20
CA PRO A 73 -0.53 -4.26 3.76
C PRO A 73 -1.16 -5.53 3.22
N ILE A 74 -1.87 -5.43 2.09
CA ILE A 74 -2.57 -6.55 1.46
C ILE A 74 -2.06 -6.77 0.04
N LEU A 75 -1.53 -7.98 -0.22
CA LEU A 75 -1.27 -8.50 -1.55
C LEU A 75 -2.43 -9.43 -1.95
N MET A 76 -3.22 -9.03 -2.94
CA MET A 76 -4.32 -9.85 -3.44
C MET A 76 -3.85 -10.86 -4.46
N LEU A 77 -4.35 -12.10 -4.35
CA LEU A 77 -4.25 -13.13 -5.37
C LEU A 77 -5.57 -13.23 -6.11
N THR A 78 -5.56 -13.29 -7.44
CA THR A 78 -6.79 -13.35 -8.23
C THR A 78 -6.65 -14.25 -9.45
N ALA A 79 -7.66 -15.06 -9.73
CA ALA A 79 -7.79 -15.76 -11.00
C ALA A 79 -8.44 -14.86 -12.08
N ARG A 80 -8.98 -13.72 -11.70
CA ARG A 80 -9.69 -12.81 -12.59
C ARG A 80 -8.70 -11.95 -13.37
N GLN A 81 -8.70 -12.12 -14.69
CA GLN A 81 -7.86 -11.33 -15.61
C GLN A 81 -8.55 -10.04 -16.04
N GLY A 82 -9.80 -9.81 -15.61
CA GLY A 82 -10.58 -8.63 -15.96
C GLY A 82 -10.00 -7.36 -15.36
N GLU A 83 -9.92 -6.33 -16.17
CA GLU A 83 -9.42 -5.02 -15.77
C GLU A 83 -10.32 -4.40 -14.67
N GLU A 84 -11.62 -4.58 -14.75
CA GLU A 84 -12.60 -4.09 -13.79
C GLU A 84 -12.44 -4.73 -12.41
N ASP A 85 -12.15 -6.03 -12.34
CA ASP A 85 -11.91 -6.73 -11.07
C ASP A 85 -10.62 -6.27 -10.37
N ARG A 86 -9.58 -5.96 -11.17
CA ARG A 86 -8.31 -5.41 -10.66
C ARG A 86 -8.50 -4.01 -10.08
N ILE A 87 -9.26 -3.17 -10.79
CA ILE A 87 -9.59 -1.82 -10.34
C ILE A 87 -10.40 -1.91 -9.04
N ALA A 88 -11.42 -2.77 -8.98
CA ALA A 88 -12.23 -2.95 -7.78
C ALA A 88 -11.40 -3.38 -6.56
N GLY A 89 -10.44 -4.31 -6.73
CA GLY A 89 -9.53 -4.73 -5.64
C GLY A 89 -8.65 -3.61 -5.13
N LEU A 90 -8.09 -2.81 -6.00
CA LEU A 90 -7.27 -1.65 -5.64
C LEU A 90 -8.10 -0.52 -5.03
N ASP A 91 -9.31 -0.25 -5.55
CA ASP A 91 -10.26 0.73 -4.99
C ASP A 91 -10.66 0.41 -3.54
N MET A 92 -10.68 -0.87 -3.18
CA MET A 92 -10.92 -1.33 -1.81
C MET A 92 -9.69 -1.22 -0.88
N GLY A 93 -8.56 -0.74 -1.39
CA GLY A 93 -7.37 -0.47 -0.60
C GLY A 93 -6.36 -1.62 -0.53
N ALA A 94 -6.36 -2.55 -1.49
CA ALA A 94 -5.23 -3.46 -1.68
C ALA A 94 -3.97 -2.66 -2.05
N ASP A 95 -2.82 -3.09 -1.55
CA ASP A 95 -1.55 -2.43 -1.83
C ASP A 95 -0.91 -2.94 -3.13
N ASP A 96 -1.21 -4.18 -3.50
CA ASP A 96 -0.78 -4.81 -4.73
C ASP A 96 -1.67 -6.02 -5.06
N TYR A 97 -1.62 -6.51 -6.29
CA TYR A 97 -2.33 -7.71 -6.71
C TYR A 97 -1.45 -8.59 -7.61
N LEU A 98 -1.77 -9.87 -7.66
CA LEU A 98 -1.07 -10.86 -8.47
C LEU A 98 -2.08 -11.81 -9.12
N VAL A 99 -1.98 -11.96 -10.44
CA VAL A 99 -2.90 -12.81 -11.22
C VAL A 99 -2.40 -14.26 -11.22
N LYS A 100 -3.28 -15.21 -10.94
CA LYS A 100 -3.04 -16.67 -11.09
C LYS A 100 -3.05 -17.03 -12.60
N PRO A 101 -2.09 -17.88 -13.11
CA PRO A 101 -1.02 -18.53 -12.38
C PRO A 101 0.19 -17.60 -12.18
N PHE A 102 0.81 -17.66 -11.00
CA PHE A 102 1.97 -16.88 -10.62
C PHE A 102 3.14 -17.76 -10.17
N SER A 103 4.33 -17.21 -10.17
CA SER A 103 5.51 -17.86 -9.59
C SER A 103 5.59 -17.58 -8.08
N PRO A 104 5.83 -18.58 -7.21
CA PRO A 104 6.06 -18.34 -5.79
C PRO A 104 7.21 -17.37 -5.51
N ARG A 105 8.23 -17.33 -6.37
CA ARG A 105 9.33 -16.36 -6.29
C ARG A 105 8.85 -14.94 -6.53
N GLU A 106 7.86 -14.76 -7.39
CA GLU A 106 7.25 -13.45 -7.64
C GLU A 106 6.50 -12.95 -6.40
N VAL A 107 5.72 -13.83 -5.74
CA VAL A 107 5.05 -13.50 -4.47
C VAL A 107 6.07 -13.03 -3.43
N VAL A 108 7.18 -13.78 -3.23
CA VAL A 108 8.25 -13.41 -2.30
C VAL A 108 8.86 -12.04 -2.65
N SER A 109 9.07 -11.76 -3.94
CA SER A 109 9.62 -10.48 -4.39
C SER A 109 8.67 -9.32 -4.06
N ARG A 110 7.37 -9.48 -4.31
CA ARG A 110 6.34 -8.48 -4.00
C ARG A 110 6.20 -8.25 -2.50
N VAL A 111 6.17 -9.33 -1.71
CA VAL A 111 6.15 -9.27 -0.24
C VAL A 111 7.34 -8.49 0.28
N LYS A 112 8.56 -8.78 -0.20
CA LYS A 112 9.77 -8.01 0.18
C LYS A 112 9.65 -6.54 -0.19
N ALA A 113 9.14 -6.22 -1.37
CA ALA A 113 8.95 -4.85 -1.82
C ALA A 113 7.94 -4.08 -0.96
N ILE A 114 6.83 -4.71 -0.58
CA ILE A 114 5.81 -4.13 0.29
C ILE A 114 6.40 -3.88 1.70
N LEU A 115 6.99 -4.91 2.34
CA LEU A 115 7.48 -4.84 3.71
C LEU A 115 8.71 -3.92 3.90
N ARG A 116 9.57 -3.78 2.89
CA ARG A 116 10.69 -2.83 2.93
C ARG A 116 10.23 -1.40 3.13
N ARG A 117 9.10 -1.03 2.56
CA ARG A 117 8.53 0.33 2.59
C ARG A 117 7.82 0.63 3.90
N THR A 118 7.15 -0.37 4.48
CA THR A 118 6.49 -0.18 5.79
C THR A 118 7.47 0.05 6.93
N ASN A 119 8.72 -0.39 6.78
CA ASN A 119 9.76 -0.25 7.81
C ASN A 119 10.66 1.00 7.63
N GLY A 120 10.30 1.95 6.77
CA GLY A 120 11.04 3.21 6.63
C GLY A 120 12.45 3.09 6.05
N ALA A 121 12.81 1.95 5.44
CA ALA A 121 14.10 1.80 4.78
C ALA A 121 14.10 2.60 3.47
N ALA A 122 14.77 3.75 3.49
CA ALA A 122 15.11 4.51 2.29
C ALA A 122 15.84 3.63 1.26
N PRO A 123 15.76 3.95 -0.05
CA PRO A 123 16.52 3.22 -1.06
C PRO A 123 18.01 3.26 -0.69
N ALA A 124 18.65 2.09 -0.74
CA ALA A 124 20.07 1.93 -0.45
C ALA A 124 20.90 2.82 -1.39
N GLY A 125 21.41 3.93 -0.88
CA GLY A 125 22.22 4.86 -1.64
C GLY A 125 22.34 6.24 -1.00
N ALA A 126 22.62 6.33 0.31
CA ALA A 126 23.26 7.51 0.93
C ALA A 126 23.72 7.19 2.37
N GLY A 127 25.02 7.12 2.57
CA GLY A 127 25.83 7.57 3.69
C GLY A 127 25.43 7.16 5.11
N GLU A 128 26.28 6.34 5.72
CA GLU A 128 26.42 6.16 7.17
C GLU A 128 26.65 7.49 7.89
N GLY A 129 25.98 7.69 9.03
CA GLY A 129 26.32 8.83 9.88
C GLY A 129 25.46 9.02 11.13
N VAL A 130 25.90 8.40 12.24
CA VAL A 130 25.85 8.90 13.63
C VAL A 130 24.48 8.99 14.35
N ALA A 131 24.42 8.18 15.40
CA ALA A 131 23.47 8.28 16.52
C ALA A 131 23.68 9.58 17.32
N GLY A 132 22.62 10.19 17.77
CA GLY A 132 22.63 11.10 18.90
C GLY A 132 21.76 12.34 18.76
N ASN A 133 20.87 12.47 19.73
CA ASN A 133 20.10 13.65 20.16
C ASN A 133 18.78 13.94 19.46
N GLU A 134 17.72 13.89 20.30
CA GLU A 134 16.43 14.49 20.08
C GLU A 134 16.59 16.01 19.81
N VAL A 135 16.70 16.33 18.54
CA VAL A 135 16.44 17.67 18.01
C VAL A 135 15.22 17.49 17.11
N GLU A 136 14.16 18.24 17.32
CA GLU A 136 13.03 18.32 16.39
C GLU A 136 13.59 18.66 15.00
N ASN A 137 13.84 17.62 14.21
CA ASN A 137 14.30 17.78 12.84
C ASN A 137 13.10 18.27 12.01
N THR A 138 13.09 19.53 11.69
CA THR A 138 12.12 20.16 10.77
C THR A 138 12.08 19.50 9.39
N HIS A 139 13.02 18.60 9.10
CA HIS A 139 13.05 17.80 7.85
C HIS A 139 12.16 16.56 7.85
N ASP A 140 11.68 16.12 9.02
CA ASP A 140 10.87 14.91 9.16
C ASP A 140 9.36 15.15 8.98
N VAL A 141 8.94 16.42 8.89
CA VAL A 141 7.54 16.81 8.72
C VAL A 141 7.41 17.79 7.56
N LEU A 142 6.69 17.37 6.52
CA LEU A 142 6.27 18.28 5.47
C LEU A 142 5.00 19.02 5.91
N ARG A 143 5.04 20.36 5.84
CA ARG A 143 3.92 21.24 6.24
C ARG A 143 3.47 22.07 5.05
N PHE A 144 2.20 22.01 4.76
CA PHE A 144 1.50 22.84 3.79
C PHE A 144 0.35 23.53 4.51
N GLU A 145 -0.36 24.46 3.87
CA GLU A 145 -1.37 25.33 4.52
C GLU A 145 -2.31 24.57 5.49
N ASN A 146 -2.92 23.46 5.06
CA ASN A 146 -3.83 22.65 5.86
C ASN A 146 -3.42 21.16 5.94
N LEU A 147 -2.23 20.79 5.43
CA LEU A 147 -1.75 19.42 5.38
C LEU A 147 -0.41 19.32 6.11
N SER A 148 -0.32 18.35 7.03
CA SER A 148 0.91 17.97 7.72
C SER A 148 1.21 16.51 7.48
N ILE A 149 2.44 16.19 7.06
CA ILE A 149 2.89 14.81 6.79
C ILE A 149 4.09 14.53 7.67
N ASN A 150 3.91 13.72 8.70
CA ASN A 150 4.99 13.23 9.54
C ASN A 150 5.58 11.97 8.89
N ILE A 151 6.80 12.09 8.38
CA ILE A 151 7.44 11.04 7.57
C ILE A 151 7.80 9.81 8.42
N PRO A 152 8.52 9.93 9.56
CA PRO A 152 8.87 8.78 10.39
C PRO A 152 7.65 8.06 10.97
N ALA A 153 6.65 8.82 11.41
CA ALA A 153 5.43 8.25 11.98
C ALA A 153 4.43 7.78 10.91
N ARG A 154 4.68 8.08 9.62
CA ARG A 154 3.75 7.82 8.50
C ARG A 154 2.33 8.34 8.78
N ARG A 155 2.25 9.49 9.44
CA ARG A 155 0.99 10.13 9.85
C ARG A 155 0.69 11.33 8.98
N VAL A 156 -0.57 11.45 8.60
CA VAL A 156 -1.06 12.56 7.78
C VAL A 156 -2.21 13.25 8.50
N GLU A 157 -2.16 14.55 8.59
CA GLU A 157 -3.22 15.39 9.16
C GLU A 157 -3.66 16.43 8.12
N VAL A 158 -4.97 16.60 7.98
CA VAL A 158 -5.57 17.61 7.13
C VAL A 158 -6.54 18.45 7.98
N GLY A 159 -6.32 19.75 8.05
CA GLY A 159 -7.14 20.64 8.89
C GLY A 159 -7.15 20.24 10.39
N GLY A 160 -6.08 19.62 10.87
CA GLY A 160 -5.97 19.11 12.24
C GLY A 160 -6.67 17.76 12.49
N GLN A 161 -7.20 17.11 11.45
CA GLN A 161 -7.81 15.78 11.53
C GLN A 161 -6.86 14.72 10.96
N ASP A 162 -6.71 13.61 11.68
CA ASP A 162 -5.94 12.47 11.19
C ASP A 162 -6.60 11.82 9.97
N VAL A 163 -5.81 11.62 8.92
CA VAL A 163 -6.20 10.91 7.70
C VAL A 163 -5.49 9.57 7.63
N THR A 164 -6.26 8.50 7.74
CA THR A 164 -5.74 7.14 7.71
C THR A 164 -5.46 6.69 6.27
N LEU A 165 -4.20 6.55 5.92
CA LEU A 165 -3.74 6.11 4.60
C LEU A 165 -3.19 4.68 4.65
N THR A 166 -3.37 3.92 3.57
CA THR A 166 -2.63 2.66 3.37
C THR A 166 -1.16 2.97 3.08
N ALA A 167 -0.30 1.94 3.13
CA ALA A 167 1.13 2.10 2.87
C ALA A 167 1.39 2.72 1.49
N LYS A 168 0.65 2.28 0.46
CA LYS A 168 0.81 2.79 -0.92
C LYS A 168 0.26 4.20 -1.11
N GLU A 169 -0.87 4.52 -0.48
CA GLU A 169 -1.41 5.88 -0.50
C GLU A 169 -0.45 6.88 0.16
N PHE A 170 0.15 6.47 1.29
CA PHE A 170 1.16 7.31 1.95
C PHE A 170 2.40 7.50 1.09
N ASP A 171 2.95 6.43 0.50
CA ASP A 171 4.14 6.50 -0.36
C ASP A 171 3.87 7.36 -1.61
N LEU A 172 2.66 7.26 -2.18
CA LEU A 172 2.24 8.07 -3.31
C LEU A 172 2.14 9.56 -2.94
N LEU A 173 1.50 9.87 -1.80
CA LEU A 173 1.42 11.22 -1.27
C LEU A 173 2.81 11.79 -1.01
N MET A 174 3.69 11.02 -0.37
CA MET A 174 5.08 11.40 -0.10
C MET A 174 5.86 11.70 -1.38
N THR A 175 5.76 10.82 -2.38
CA THR A 175 6.45 11.02 -3.67
C THR A 175 6.03 12.33 -4.32
N LEU A 176 4.74 12.61 -4.33
CA LEU A 176 4.18 13.84 -4.92
C LEU A 176 4.52 15.07 -4.09
N ALA A 177 4.32 15.03 -2.77
CA ALA A 177 4.49 16.16 -1.86
C ALA A 177 5.97 16.54 -1.63
N SER A 178 6.91 15.61 -1.82
CA SER A 178 8.35 15.91 -1.76
C SER A 178 8.86 16.79 -2.91
N SER A 179 8.07 16.98 -3.95
CA SER A 179 8.40 17.84 -5.08
C SER A 179 7.16 18.58 -5.58
N PRO A 180 6.68 19.59 -4.84
CA PRO A 180 5.50 20.37 -5.22
C PRO A 180 5.64 20.95 -6.62
N ASP A 181 4.53 21.01 -7.35
CA ASP A 181 4.40 21.51 -8.73
C ASP A 181 5.14 20.70 -9.81
N ARG A 182 5.96 19.72 -9.42
CA ARG A 182 6.56 18.80 -10.37
C ARG A 182 5.50 17.83 -10.89
N VAL A 183 5.45 17.68 -12.21
CA VAL A 183 4.59 16.68 -12.87
C VAL A 183 5.33 15.35 -12.91
N PHE A 184 4.67 14.32 -12.39
CA PHE A 184 5.12 12.93 -12.46
C PHE A 184 4.26 12.18 -13.48
N THR A 185 4.89 11.45 -14.40
CA THR A 185 4.14 10.54 -15.26
C THR A 185 3.66 9.32 -14.47
N ARG A 186 2.67 8.58 -15.01
CA ARG A 186 2.16 7.36 -14.38
C ARG A 186 3.24 6.31 -14.22
N GLU A 187 4.11 6.17 -15.23
CA GLU A 187 5.22 5.21 -15.22
C GLU A 187 6.24 5.56 -14.13
N VAL A 188 6.58 6.84 -13.98
CA VAL A 188 7.50 7.30 -12.93
C VAL A 188 6.91 7.06 -11.54
N LEU A 189 5.62 7.34 -11.33
CA LEU A 189 4.93 7.06 -10.07
C LEU A 189 4.86 5.57 -9.79
N LEU A 190 4.54 4.77 -10.82
CA LEU A 190 4.51 3.31 -10.70
C LEU A 190 5.86 2.76 -10.26
N ASP A 191 6.94 3.20 -10.92
CA ASP A 191 8.30 2.80 -10.58
C ASP A 191 8.72 3.24 -9.17
N GLN A 192 8.49 4.49 -8.80
CA GLN A 192 8.88 5.02 -7.51
C GLN A 192 8.08 4.44 -6.34
N VAL A 193 6.77 4.22 -6.53
CA VAL A 193 5.87 3.75 -5.46
C VAL A 193 5.72 2.23 -5.44
N TRP A 194 5.76 1.52 -6.57
CA TRP A 194 5.63 0.06 -6.65
C TRP A 194 6.93 -0.65 -6.97
N GLY A 195 7.87 0.02 -7.62
CA GLY A 195 9.22 -0.47 -7.92
C GLY A 195 9.39 -0.95 -9.35
N TYR A 196 10.64 -0.97 -9.81
CA TYR A 196 11.05 -1.25 -11.20
C TYR A 196 10.60 -2.61 -11.75
N SER A 197 10.38 -3.60 -10.89
CA SER A 197 9.93 -4.94 -11.28
C SER A 197 8.40 -5.10 -11.25
N TYR A 198 7.65 -4.02 -11.05
CA TYR A 198 6.21 -4.07 -11.01
C TYR A 198 5.63 -4.23 -12.43
N LEU A 199 4.93 -5.33 -12.66
CA LEU A 199 4.33 -5.66 -13.96
C LEU A 199 2.91 -5.06 -14.15
N GLY A 200 2.49 -4.16 -13.27
CA GLY A 200 1.21 -3.44 -13.39
C GLY A 200 1.28 -2.31 -14.40
N ASP A 201 0.11 -1.74 -14.70
CA ASP A 201 -0.03 -0.60 -15.59
C ASP A 201 -0.28 0.72 -14.86
N GLY A 202 -0.30 1.84 -15.59
CA GLY A 202 -0.54 3.17 -15.03
C GLY A 202 -1.91 3.36 -14.36
N ARG A 203 -2.88 2.48 -14.59
CA ARG A 203 -4.19 2.53 -13.93
C ARG A 203 -4.13 2.22 -12.45
N THR A 204 -3.15 1.41 -12.01
CA THR A 204 -2.87 1.22 -10.58
C THR A 204 -2.64 2.57 -9.90
N VAL A 205 -1.90 3.46 -10.55
CA VAL A 205 -1.66 4.82 -10.03
C VAL A 205 -2.96 5.63 -10.02
N ASP A 206 -3.76 5.55 -11.10
CA ASP A 206 -5.02 6.32 -11.21
C ASP A 206 -6.00 5.95 -10.09
N VAL A 207 -6.13 4.67 -9.77
CA VAL A 207 -6.97 4.16 -8.68
C VAL A 207 -6.49 4.69 -7.33
N HIS A 208 -5.20 4.53 -7.00
CA HIS A 208 -4.67 5.01 -5.72
C HIS A 208 -4.71 6.54 -5.59
N VAL A 209 -4.54 7.28 -6.68
CA VAL A 209 -4.78 8.74 -6.68
C VAL A 209 -6.23 9.06 -6.40
N GLY A 210 -7.17 8.29 -6.98
CA GLY A 210 -8.60 8.45 -6.74
C GLY A 210 -8.99 8.24 -5.29
N THR A 211 -8.52 7.13 -4.67
CA THR A 211 -8.79 6.82 -3.24
C THR A 211 -8.10 7.81 -2.31
N LEU A 212 -6.85 8.17 -2.59
CA LEU A 212 -6.10 9.16 -1.82
C LEU A 212 -6.80 10.53 -1.82
N ARG A 213 -7.25 11.01 -2.99
CA ARG A 213 -8.04 12.25 -3.09
C ARG A 213 -9.29 12.20 -2.22
N LYS A 214 -10.09 11.13 -2.33
CA LYS A 214 -11.31 10.96 -1.52
C LYS A 214 -11.02 11.07 -0.03
N LYS A 215 -9.93 10.48 0.46
CA LYS A 215 -9.54 10.52 1.88
C LYS A 215 -9.08 11.90 2.31
N LEU A 216 -8.26 12.59 1.51
CA LEU A 216 -7.81 13.94 1.81
C LEU A 216 -8.96 14.96 1.74
N GLU A 217 -9.84 14.86 0.73
CA GLU A 217 -11.00 15.75 0.54
C GLU A 217 -12.09 15.51 1.61
N ALA A 218 -12.22 14.30 2.16
CA ALA A 218 -13.14 14.02 3.26
C ALA A 218 -12.76 14.75 4.55
N ALA A 219 -11.47 15.01 4.78
CA ALA A 219 -10.98 15.75 5.92
C ALA A 219 -11.00 17.29 5.70
N SER A 220 -10.88 17.75 4.44
CA SER A 220 -11.04 19.16 4.07
C SER A 220 -11.42 19.27 2.58
N SER A 221 -12.62 19.79 2.31
CA SER A 221 -13.12 20.01 0.95
C SER A 221 -12.56 21.28 0.27
N GLU A 222 -11.80 22.08 0.99
CA GLU A 222 -11.35 23.41 0.52
C GLU A 222 -10.11 23.35 -0.37
N VAL A 223 -9.32 22.27 -0.30
CA VAL A 223 -8.02 22.20 -0.98
C VAL A 223 -7.87 20.89 -1.76
N ARG A 224 -7.53 21.02 -3.04
CA ARG A 224 -7.18 19.87 -3.89
C ARG A 224 -5.66 19.77 -4.01
N TYR A 225 -5.06 18.94 -3.16
CA TYR A 225 -3.61 18.74 -3.13
C TYR A 225 -3.03 18.03 -4.34
N ILE A 226 -3.79 17.14 -4.99
CA ILE A 226 -3.30 16.36 -6.13
C ILE A 226 -4.07 16.78 -7.38
N GLN A 227 -3.37 17.30 -8.38
CA GLN A 227 -3.94 17.71 -9.67
C GLN A 227 -3.58 16.73 -10.77
N THR A 228 -4.54 16.49 -11.68
CA THR A 228 -4.30 15.73 -12.91
C THR A 228 -3.74 16.66 -13.98
N VAL A 229 -2.63 16.26 -14.58
CA VAL A 229 -2.10 16.88 -15.80
C VAL A 229 -2.49 15.97 -16.96
N TRP A 230 -3.53 16.38 -17.68
CA TRP A 230 -4.14 15.58 -18.73
C TRP A 230 -3.14 15.08 -19.76
N GLY A 231 -3.21 13.80 -20.10
CA GLY A 231 -2.29 13.15 -21.04
C GLY A 231 -0.88 12.88 -20.50
N VAL A 232 -0.53 13.35 -19.27
CA VAL A 232 0.81 13.19 -18.69
C VAL A 232 0.76 12.38 -17.39
N GLY A 233 0.10 12.89 -16.32
CA GLY A 233 0.11 12.25 -15.02
C GLY A 233 -0.43 13.16 -13.91
N TYR A 234 0.30 13.28 -12.81
CA TYR A 234 -0.14 13.94 -11.59
C TYR A 234 0.92 14.86 -11.02
N LYS A 235 0.49 15.89 -10.30
CA LYS A 235 1.35 16.75 -9.50
C LYS A 235 0.70 17.06 -8.16
N PHE A 236 1.53 17.39 -7.17
CA PHE A 236 1.09 17.95 -5.90
C PHE A 236 1.08 19.50 -5.98
N VAL A 237 0.06 20.11 -5.40
CA VAL A 237 -0.08 21.55 -5.33
C VAL A 237 -0.16 21.96 -3.86
N ALA A 238 0.77 22.81 -3.43
CA ALA A 238 0.95 23.16 -2.02
C ALA A 238 0.02 24.27 -1.51
N GLY A 239 -0.80 24.86 -2.36
CA GLY A 239 -1.65 26.02 -2.04
C GLY A 239 -2.98 26.01 -2.80
N ARG A 240 -3.83 26.99 -2.52
CA ARG A 240 -5.20 27.13 -3.02
C ARG A 240 -5.36 26.85 -4.52
N ALA A 241 -6.42 26.10 -4.84
CA ALA A 241 -6.96 26.03 -6.19
C ALA A 241 -7.53 27.38 -6.60
#